data_27352e68c803d1b6c8beef1032be9538
#
_entry.id   27352e68c803d1b6c8beef1032be9538
#
_cell.length_a   1.000
_cell.length_b   1.000
_cell.length_c   1.000
_cell.angle_alpha   90.00
_cell.angle_beta   90.00
_cell.angle_gamma   90.00
#
_symmetry.space_group_name_H-M   'P 1'
#
loop_
_entity.id
_entity.type
_entity.pdbx_description
1 polymer ?
#
loop_
_entity_poly.entity_id
_entity_poly.type
_entity_poly.pdbx_seq_one_letter_code
_entity_poly.pdbx_strand_id
1 'polypeptide(L)'
;EISCSLVGSEMCIRDSSGIGLVFLFLLQLLQGVLPGNPQNLSGVKWDLAFNTSASFITNTNWQAYSGESTLSYLTQALGLTVQNFVSAATGIAVLFALIRGFIKVKSSGLGSFWVDLTRIVVHILLPLNLVISLLLVGGGVIQNLKSAETVSLVEPIAVSAEGEILEDAVIGLD
;
A
#
# COMPACT_ATOMS: atom_id res chain seq x y z
N GLU A 1 33.32 7.05 -11.87
CA GLU A 1 32.66 7.50 -10.62
C GLU A 1 31.15 7.61 -10.75
N ILE A 2 30.61 8.23 -11.82
CA ILE A 2 29.16 8.33 -12.06
C ILE A 2 28.51 6.94 -12.21
N SER A 3 29.17 6.03 -12.92
CA SER A 3 28.66 4.67 -13.11
C SER A 3 28.64 3.87 -11.80
N CYS A 4 29.62 4.05 -10.92
CA CYS A 4 29.65 3.39 -9.62
C CYS A 4 28.53 3.91 -8.68
N SER A 5 28.23 5.20 -8.72
CA SER A 5 27.12 5.80 -7.96
C SER A 5 25.75 5.37 -8.47
N LEU A 6 25.57 5.21 -9.79
CA LEU A 6 24.34 4.67 -10.39
C LEU A 6 24.14 3.20 -10.01
N VAL A 7 25.14 2.37 -10.12
CA VAL A 7 25.10 0.94 -9.73
C VAL A 7 24.74 0.79 -8.26
N GLY A 8 25.33 1.62 -7.37
CA GLY A 8 24.97 1.62 -5.95
C GLY A 8 23.52 1.98 -5.69
N SER A 9 22.98 2.96 -6.41
CA SER A 9 21.56 3.34 -6.30
C SER A 9 20.62 2.24 -6.81
N GLU A 10 20.95 1.60 -7.91
CA GLU A 10 20.18 0.46 -8.44
C GLU A 10 20.14 -0.72 -7.47
N MET A 11 21.28 -1.04 -6.83
CA MET A 11 21.32 -2.09 -5.81
C MET A 11 20.41 -1.74 -4.62
N CYS A 12 20.46 -0.51 -4.12
CA CYS A 12 19.61 -0.08 -3.01
C CYS A 12 18.11 -0.12 -3.35
N ILE A 13 17.73 0.27 -4.57
CA ILE A 13 16.35 0.20 -5.05
C ILE A 13 15.89 -1.25 -5.12
N ARG A 14 16.72 -2.13 -5.69
CA ARG A 14 16.43 -3.56 -5.81
C ARG A 14 16.28 -4.21 -4.44
N ASP A 15 17.18 -3.91 -3.52
CA ASP A 15 17.15 -4.47 -2.17
C ASP A 15 15.91 -4.00 -1.41
N SER A 16 15.59 -2.71 -1.43
CA SER A 16 14.40 -2.17 -0.76
C SER A 16 13.10 -2.74 -1.35
N SER A 17 13.03 -2.87 -2.67
CA SER A 17 11.87 -3.46 -3.35
C SER A 17 11.76 -4.95 -3.07
N GLY A 18 12.87 -5.69 -3.06
CA GLY A 18 12.90 -7.11 -2.75
C GLY A 18 12.45 -7.40 -1.31
N ILE A 19 12.97 -6.64 -0.34
CA ILE A 19 12.56 -6.75 1.07
C ILE A 19 11.07 -6.43 1.22
N GLY A 20 10.61 -5.35 0.61
CA GLY A 20 9.21 -4.94 0.63
C GLY A 20 8.29 -6.02 0.04
N LEU A 21 8.68 -6.63 -1.10
CA LEU A 21 7.92 -7.71 -1.73
C LEU A 21 7.78 -8.91 -0.80
N VAL A 22 8.90 -9.38 -0.25
CA VAL A 22 8.90 -10.53 0.65
C VAL A 22 8.10 -10.23 1.92
N PHE A 23 8.28 -9.05 2.51
CA PHE A 23 7.55 -8.63 3.69
C PHE A 23 6.05 -8.59 3.45
N LEU A 24 5.60 -7.91 2.38
CA LEU A 24 4.19 -7.79 2.06
C LEU A 24 3.56 -9.14 1.67
N PHE A 25 4.30 -9.97 0.96
CA PHE A 25 3.86 -11.33 0.61
C PHE A 25 3.64 -12.20 1.86
N LEU A 26 4.62 -12.23 2.76
CA LEU A 26 4.51 -13.00 4.00
C LEU A 26 3.42 -12.46 4.92
N LEU A 27 3.27 -11.14 5.03
CA LEU A 27 2.23 -10.51 5.84
C LEU A 27 0.83 -10.97 5.42
N GLN A 28 0.56 -11.05 4.11
CA GLN A 28 -0.71 -11.50 3.55
C GLN A 28 -0.94 -13.01 3.79
N LEU A 29 0.08 -13.84 3.62
CA LEU A 29 -0.04 -15.27 3.87
C LEU A 29 -0.31 -15.57 5.35
N LEU A 30 0.31 -14.80 6.24
CA LEU A 30 0.25 -15.02 7.70
C LEU A 30 -0.87 -14.24 8.39
N GLN A 31 -1.69 -13.45 7.66
CA GLN A 31 -2.69 -12.58 8.29
C GLN A 31 -3.67 -13.32 9.21
N GLY A 32 -3.96 -14.60 8.94
CA GLY A 32 -4.87 -15.40 9.75
C GLY A 32 -4.38 -15.68 11.17
N VAL A 33 -3.06 -15.58 11.42
CA VAL A 33 -2.43 -15.78 12.75
C VAL A 33 -1.94 -14.48 13.38
N LEU A 34 -1.97 -13.37 12.63
CA LEU A 34 -1.51 -12.07 13.09
C LEU A 34 -2.63 -11.31 13.83
N PRO A 35 -2.27 -10.43 14.79
CA PRO A 35 -3.24 -9.55 15.44
C PRO A 35 -3.82 -8.52 14.45
N GLY A 36 -4.94 -7.86 14.83
CA GLY A 36 -5.58 -6.87 13.96
C GLY A 36 -6.42 -7.48 12.83
N ASN A 37 -6.94 -8.68 13.07
CA ASN A 37 -7.85 -9.39 12.19
C ASN A 37 -9.19 -9.66 12.92
N PRO A 38 -10.02 -8.64 13.15
CA PRO A 38 -11.27 -8.79 13.91
C PRO A 38 -12.31 -9.66 13.20
N GLN A 39 -12.21 -9.80 11.89
CA GLN A 39 -13.11 -10.63 11.08
C GLN A 39 -12.63 -12.09 10.96
N ASN A 40 -11.49 -12.46 11.57
CA ASN A 40 -10.88 -13.79 11.46
C ASN A 40 -10.67 -14.26 10.01
N LEU A 41 -10.26 -13.36 9.14
CA LEU A 41 -9.95 -13.67 7.74
C LEU A 41 -8.79 -14.66 7.66
N SER A 42 -8.91 -15.65 6.79
CA SER A 42 -7.85 -16.62 6.53
C SER A 42 -6.68 -15.98 5.78
N GLY A 43 -5.53 -16.64 5.76
CA GLY A 43 -4.40 -16.23 4.93
C GLY A 43 -4.79 -16.10 3.46
N VAL A 44 -4.27 -15.07 2.79
CA VAL A 44 -4.51 -14.84 1.36
C VAL A 44 -3.87 -15.98 0.55
N LYS A 45 -4.48 -16.39 -0.54
CA LYS A 45 -3.90 -17.38 -1.46
C LYS A 45 -2.57 -16.85 -2.02
N TRP A 46 -1.60 -17.74 -2.19
CA TRP A 46 -0.24 -17.37 -2.56
C TRP A 46 -0.14 -16.59 -3.89
N ASP A 47 -0.95 -16.94 -4.88
CA ASP A 47 -1.02 -16.29 -6.19
C ASP A 47 -1.54 -14.85 -6.08
N LEU A 48 -2.60 -14.65 -5.33
CA LEU A 48 -3.18 -13.35 -5.04
C LEU A 48 -2.23 -12.49 -4.18
N ALA A 49 -1.62 -13.09 -3.16
CA ALA A 49 -0.65 -12.41 -2.30
C ALA A 49 0.58 -11.94 -3.09
N PHE A 50 1.08 -12.76 -4.02
CA PHE A 50 2.19 -12.39 -4.89
C PHE A 50 1.79 -11.27 -5.86
N ASN A 51 0.64 -11.38 -6.50
CA ASN A 51 0.11 -10.34 -7.40
C ASN A 51 -0.02 -8.99 -6.69
N THR A 52 -0.63 -9.00 -5.50
CA THR A 52 -0.79 -7.80 -4.67
C THR A 52 0.56 -7.20 -4.28
N SER A 53 1.50 -8.03 -3.83
CA SER A 53 2.83 -7.57 -3.43
C SER A 53 3.59 -6.94 -4.61
N ALA A 54 3.57 -7.57 -5.77
CA ALA A 54 4.19 -7.04 -6.97
C ALA A 54 3.56 -5.70 -7.40
N SER A 55 2.23 -5.61 -7.33
CA SER A 55 1.48 -4.41 -7.66
C SER A 55 1.85 -3.21 -6.77
N PHE A 56 1.91 -3.41 -5.46
CA PHE A 56 2.22 -2.34 -4.51
C PHE A 56 3.71 -1.93 -4.52
N ILE A 57 4.61 -2.87 -4.78
CA ILE A 57 6.05 -2.58 -4.93
C ILE A 57 6.32 -1.70 -6.15
N THR A 58 5.64 -1.95 -7.25
CA THR A 58 5.77 -1.18 -8.48
C THR A 58 4.95 0.11 -8.49
N ASN A 59 4.24 0.41 -7.40
CA ASN A 59 3.35 1.56 -7.25
C ASN A 59 2.22 1.62 -8.29
N THR A 60 1.78 0.48 -8.78
CA THR A 60 0.65 0.34 -9.71
C THR A 60 -0.69 0.20 -8.99
N ASN A 61 -0.68 -0.42 -7.83
CA ASN A 61 -1.83 -0.59 -6.93
C ASN A 61 -3.03 -1.30 -7.57
N TRP A 62 -2.79 -2.27 -8.41
CA TRP A 62 -3.84 -3.13 -8.96
C TRP A 62 -4.37 -4.07 -7.88
N GLN A 63 -5.68 -4.17 -7.79
CA GLN A 63 -6.35 -5.02 -6.82
C GLN A 63 -7.28 -6.01 -7.54
N ALA A 64 -6.99 -7.29 -7.40
CA ALA A 64 -7.83 -8.38 -7.89
C ALA A 64 -8.68 -8.97 -6.73
N TYR A 65 -9.00 -8.17 -5.72
CA TYR A 65 -9.74 -8.53 -4.51
C TYR A 65 -10.48 -7.32 -3.94
N SER A 66 -11.46 -7.58 -3.09
CA SER A 66 -12.07 -6.55 -2.23
C SER A 66 -11.32 -6.50 -0.90
N GLY A 67 -10.81 -5.33 -0.53
CA GLY A 67 -9.99 -5.15 0.69
C GLY A 67 -10.74 -5.55 1.95
N GLU A 68 -12.02 -5.21 2.00
CA GLU A 68 -12.90 -5.38 3.14
C GLU A 68 -13.15 -6.85 3.49
N SER A 69 -13.21 -7.72 2.47
CA SER A 69 -13.52 -9.14 2.63
C SER A 69 -12.29 -10.05 2.59
N THR A 70 -11.12 -9.53 2.16
CA THR A 70 -9.93 -10.35 1.88
C THR A 70 -8.76 -10.03 2.81
N LEU A 71 -8.59 -8.77 3.21
CA LEU A 71 -7.41 -8.30 3.94
C LEU A 71 -7.76 -7.81 5.34
N SER A 72 -6.96 -8.25 6.32
CA SER A 72 -7.06 -7.75 7.69
C SER A 72 -6.61 -6.29 7.82
N TYR A 73 -7.08 -5.60 8.86
CA TYR A 73 -6.66 -4.20 9.12
C TYR A 73 -5.15 -4.06 9.26
N LEU A 74 -4.49 -5.02 9.92
CA LEU A 74 -3.04 -5.01 10.04
C LEU A 74 -2.37 -5.10 8.67
N THR A 75 -2.84 -5.98 7.79
CA THR A 75 -2.30 -6.14 6.42
C THR A 75 -2.50 -4.87 5.62
N GLN A 76 -3.65 -4.23 5.70
CA GLN A 76 -3.93 -2.98 5.00
C GLN A 76 -3.09 -1.82 5.54
N ALA A 77 -3.06 -1.62 6.86
CA ALA A 77 -2.36 -0.50 7.48
C ALA A 77 -0.83 -0.66 7.43
N LEU A 78 -0.30 -1.79 7.93
CA LEU A 78 1.15 -2.01 8.01
C LEU A 78 1.75 -2.49 6.68
N GLY A 79 1.01 -3.26 5.91
CA GLY A 79 1.46 -3.75 4.62
C GLY A 79 1.24 -2.73 3.51
N LEU A 80 0.01 -2.59 3.06
CA LEU A 80 -0.31 -1.81 1.86
C LEU A 80 -0.01 -0.32 2.02
N THR A 81 -0.41 0.30 3.12
CA THR A 81 -0.20 1.74 3.35
C THR A 81 1.29 2.06 3.45
N VAL A 82 2.05 1.30 4.26
CA VAL A 82 3.51 1.53 4.38
C VAL A 82 4.20 1.34 3.04
N GLN A 83 3.81 0.31 2.28
CA GLN A 83 4.41 0.07 0.97
C GLN A 83 4.07 1.18 -0.03
N ASN A 84 2.88 1.75 0.01
CA ASN A 84 2.52 2.93 -0.79
C ASN A 84 3.45 4.12 -0.50
N PHE A 85 3.76 4.39 0.76
CA PHE A 85 4.71 5.43 1.13
C PHE A 85 6.12 5.14 0.61
N VAL A 86 6.59 3.92 0.80
CA VAL A 86 7.95 3.52 0.39
C VAL A 86 8.11 3.53 -1.13
N SER A 87 7.14 2.99 -1.87
CA SER A 87 7.19 2.96 -3.34
C SER A 87 7.10 4.37 -3.95
N ALA A 88 6.24 5.23 -3.44
CA ALA A 88 6.14 6.62 -3.86
C ALA A 88 7.45 7.39 -3.55
N ALA A 89 8.00 7.23 -2.34
CA ALA A 89 9.25 7.85 -1.95
C ALA A 89 10.43 7.38 -2.82
N THR A 90 10.45 6.09 -3.20
CA THR A 90 11.45 5.54 -4.12
C THR A 90 11.38 6.23 -5.48
N GLY A 91 10.19 6.40 -6.05
CA GLY A 91 10.01 7.10 -7.32
C GLY A 91 10.51 8.56 -7.27
N ILE A 92 10.20 9.29 -6.21
CA ILE A 92 10.67 10.66 -6.01
C ILE A 92 12.20 10.69 -5.82
N ALA A 93 12.78 9.75 -5.08
CA ALA A 93 14.23 9.66 -4.87
C ALA A 93 14.98 9.43 -6.19
N VAL A 94 14.44 8.56 -7.06
CA VAL A 94 14.98 8.32 -8.41
C VAL A 94 14.89 9.59 -9.25
N LEU A 95 13.77 10.30 -9.20
CA LEU A 95 13.61 11.58 -9.90
C LEU A 95 14.65 12.62 -9.43
N PHE A 96 14.88 12.74 -8.13
CA PHE A 96 15.91 13.65 -7.61
C PHE A 96 17.32 13.26 -8.04
N ALA A 97 17.64 11.96 -8.07
CA ALA A 97 18.91 11.48 -8.59
C ALA A 97 19.08 11.83 -10.08
N LEU A 98 18.02 11.69 -10.87
CA LEU A 98 18.00 12.05 -12.29
C LEU A 98 18.21 13.56 -12.48
N ILE A 99 17.48 14.39 -11.76
CA ILE A 99 17.62 15.86 -11.82
C ILE A 99 19.05 16.29 -11.44
N ARG A 100 19.60 15.71 -10.38
CA ARG A 100 21.00 15.96 -9.99
C ARG A 100 21.99 15.57 -11.07
N GLY A 101 21.73 14.44 -11.75
CA GLY A 101 22.55 13.97 -12.89
C GLY A 101 22.57 14.98 -14.04
N PHE A 102 21.44 15.59 -14.36
CA PHE A 102 21.37 16.61 -15.43
C PHE A 102 21.97 17.97 -15.04
N ILE A 103 21.78 18.41 -13.80
CA ILE A 103 22.23 19.74 -13.36
C ILE A 103 23.71 19.75 -13.01
N LYS A 104 24.25 18.64 -12.45
CA LYS A 104 25.61 18.56 -11.93
C LYS A 104 26.56 17.83 -12.88
N VAL A 105 27.02 18.50 -13.90
CA VAL A 105 28.05 17.98 -14.83
C VAL A 105 29.42 17.78 -14.16
N LYS A 106 29.66 18.29 -12.94
CA LYS A 106 30.98 18.32 -12.28
C LYS A 106 31.03 17.88 -10.81
N SER A 107 29.98 17.26 -10.25
CA SER A 107 30.03 16.83 -8.85
C SER A 107 30.23 15.32 -8.70
N SER A 108 31.01 14.93 -7.71
CA SER A 108 31.51 13.58 -7.45
C SER A 108 30.48 12.60 -6.84
N GLY A 109 29.15 12.79 -7.04
CA GLY A 109 28.15 11.84 -6.57
C GLY A 109 26.71 12.29 -6.78
N LEU A 110 25.82 11.29 -7.01
CA LEU A 110 24.38 11.49 -7.19
C LEU A 110 23.60 11.62 -5.87
N GLY A 111 24.27 11.51 -4.73
CA GLY A 111 23.67 11.47 -3.40
C GLY A 111 23.47 10.04 -2.88
N SER A 112 22.87 9.91 -1.69
CA SER A 112 22.55 8.62 -1.09
C SER A 112 21.05 8.34 -1.21
N PHE A 113 20.71 7.22 -1.83
CA PHE A 113 19.30 6.77 -1.97
C PHE A 113 18.55 6.73 -0.64
N TRP A 114 19.15 6.12 0.39
CA TRP A 114 18.52 5.98 1.70
C TRP A 114 18.26 7.31 2.42
N VAL A 115 19.20 8.25 2.27
CA VAL A 115 19.05 9.60 2.84
C VAL A 115 17.92 10.35 2.12
N ASP A 116 17.87 10.27 0.80
CA ASP A 116 16.82 10.91 0.01
C ASP A 116 15.45 10.26 0.31
N LEU A 117 15.37 8.93 0.34
CA LEU A 117 14.16 8.21 0.72
C LEU A 117 13.61 8.67 2.07
N THR A 118 14.48 8.68 3.11
CA THR A 118 14.08 9.08 4.45
C THR A 118 13.61 10.55 4.48
N ARG A 119 14.33 11.45 3.82
CA ARG A 119 13.95 12.87 3.74
C ARG A 119 12.63 13.08 3.04
N ILE A 120 12.36 12.35 1.95
CA ILE A 120 11.11 12.44 1.21
C ILE A 120 9.95 11.97 2.09
N VAL A 121 10.10 10.83 2.76
CA VAL A 121 9.06 10.31 3.65
C VAL A 121 8.78 11.31 4.78
N VAL A 122 9.82 11.76 5.50
CA VAL A 122 9.64 12.55 6.73
C VAL A 122 9.26 14.00 6.44
N HIS A 123 9.79 14.63 5.39
CA HIS A 123 9.60 16.05 5.16
C HIS A 123 8.57 16.39 4.08
N ILE A 124 8.22 15.43 3.22
CA ILE A 124 7.26 15.66 2.14
C ILE A 124 5.99 14.83 2.38
N LEU A 125 6.12 13.49 2.40
CA LEU A 125 4.95 12.62 2.41
C LEU A 125 4.19 12.66 3.73
N LEU A 126 4.87 12.54 4.87
CA LEU A 126 4.21 12.54 6.18
C LEU A 126 3.49 13.86 6.50
N PRO A 127 4.10 15.05 6.36
CA PRO A 127 3.41 16.31 6.64
C PRO A 127 2.20 16.52 5.71
N LEU A 128 2.36 16.25 4.41
CA LEU A 128 1.29 16.40 3.45
C LEU A 128 0.12 15.45 3.76
N ASN A 129 0.43 14.20 4.03
CA ASN A 129 -0.58 13.20 4.37
C ASN A 129 -1.29 13.52 5.69
N LEU A 130 -0.56 14.04 6.70
CA LEU A 130 -1.16 14.48 7.96
C LEU A 130 -2.20 15.58 7.75
N VAL A 131 -1.87 16.60 6.95
CA VAL A 131 -2.80 17.69 6.64
C VAL A 131 -4.03 17.16 5.91
N ILE A 132 -3.84 16.32 4.87
CA ILE A 132 -4.95 15.73 4.11
C ILE A 132 -5.82 14.84 5.01
N SER A 133 -5.21 14.01 5.85
CA SER A 133 -5.94 13.14 6.78
C SER A 133 -6.79 13.95 7.76
N LEU A 134 -6.26 15.04 8.32
CA LEU A 134 -7.02 15.92 9.22
C LEU A 134 -8.19 16.60 8.50
N LEU A 135 -8.02 17.00 7.25
CA LEU A 135 -9.10 17.56 6.44
C LEU A 135 -10.19 16.51 6.16
N LEU A 136 -9.82 15.28 5.84
CA LEU A 136 -10.76 14.19 5.59
C LEU A 136 -11.55 13.82 6.85
N VAL A 137 -10.88 13.69 8.00
CA VAL A 137 -11.55 13.43 9.29
C VAL A 137 -12.48 14.58 9.65
N GLY A 138 -12.05 15.83 9.45
CA GLY A 138 -12.90 17.01 9.63
C GLY A 138 -14.09 17.06 8.68
N GLY A 139 -13.96 16.45 7.50
CA GLY A 139 -15.05 16.28 6.53
C GLY A 139 -16.02 15.12 6.82
N GLY A 140 -15.80 14.37 7.91
CA GLY A 140 -16.70 13.30 8.36
C GLY A 140 -16.32 11.90 7.87
N VAL A 141 -15.12 11.70 7.34
CA VAL A 141 -14.63 10.34 7.01
C VAL A 141 -14.46 9.55 8.31
N ILE A 142 -15.13 8.41 8.38
CA ILE A 142 -15.16 7.55 9.57
C ILE A 142 -13.77 6.88 9.73
N GLN A 143 -13.21 6.98 10.94
CA GLN A 143 -11.96 6.34 11.32
C GLN A 143 -12.22 5.46 12.55
N ASN A 144 -12.43 4.17 12.34
CA ASN A 144 -12.61 3.21 13.41
C ASN A 144 -11.89 1.89 13.10
N LEU A 145 -11.62 1.10 14.14
CA LEU A 145 -11.01 -0.24 14.04
C LEU A 145 -12.02 -1.34 14.38
N LYS A 146 -13.33 -1.03 14.31
CA LYS A 146 -14.38 -2.02 14.55
C LYS A 146 -14.45 -2.99 13.36
N SER A 147 -15.00 -4.17 13.61
CA SER A 147 -15.37 -5.08 12.52
C SER A 147 -16.49 -4.45 11.68
N ALA A 148 -16.55 -4.83 10.41
CA ALA A 148 -17.63 -4.44 9.52
C ALA A 148 -19.00 -4.78 10.14
N GLU A 149 -19.93 -3.83 10.12
CA GLU A 149 -21.29 -4.04 10.57
C GLU A 149 -22.15 -4.44 9.37
N THR A 150 -22.91 -5.53 9.53
CA THR A 150 -23.88 -5.96 8.53
C THR A 150 -25.14 -5.12 8.67
N VAL A 151 -25.46 -4.36 7.65
CA VAL A 151 -26.68 -3.53 7.60
C VAL A 151 -27.67 -4.18 6.63
N SER A 152 -28.88 -4.46 7.12
CA SER A 152 -29.96 -4.92 6.24
C SER A 152 -30.51 -3.74 5.43
N LEU A 153 -30.55 -3.88 4.12
CA LEU A 153 -31.20 -2.88 3.27
C LEU A 153 -32.71 -2.92 3.47
N VAL A 154 -33.36 -1.74 3.45
CA VAL A 154 -34.80 -1.63 3.50
C VAL A 154 -35.45 -2.22 2.24
N GLU A 155 -34.74 -2.16 1.12
CA GLU A 155 -35.13 -2.82 -0.13
C GLU A 155 -34.02 -3.78 -0.56
N PRO A 156 -34.29 -5.09 -0.68
CA PRO A 156 -33.27 -6.05 -1.12
C PRO A 156 -32.92 -5.81 -2.60
N ILE A 157 -31.66 -5.45 -2.88
CA ILE A 157 -31.16 -5.21 -4.25
C ILE A 157 -30.26 -6.39 -4.71
N ALA A 158 -30.35 -7.54 -4.10
CA ALA A 158 -29.60 -8.68 -4.58
C ALA A 158 -30.35 -9.40 -5.68
N VAL A 159 -29.78 -9.37 -6.86
CA VAL A 159 -30.22 -10.14 -8.01
C VAL A 159 -29.28 -11.33 -8.17
N SER A 160 -29.81 -12.55 -8.18
CA SER A 160 -29.02 -13.75 -8.52
C SER A 160 -28.48 -13.65 -9.94
N ALA A 161 -27.49 -14.47 -10.29
CA ALA A 161 -26.96 -14.55 -11.66
C ALA A 161 -28.04 -14.92 -12.72
N GLU A 162 -29.19 -15.38 -12.26
CA GLU A 162 -30.37 -15.74 -13.08
C GLU A 162 -31.48 -14.68 -13.05
N GLY A 163 -31.25 -13.52 -12.36
CA GLY A 163 -32.19 -12.40 -12.33
C GLY A 163 -33.28 -12.49 -11.24
N GLU A 164 -33.20 -13.44 -10.33
CA GLU A 164 -34.10 -13.51 -9.17
C GLU A 164 -33.61 -12.61 -8.02
N ILE A 165 -34.54 -11.91 -7.38
CA ILE A 165 -34.26 -11.06 -6.21
C ILE A 165 -34.09 -11.98 -4.99
N LEU A 166 -32.88 -11.96 -4.38
CA LEU A 166 -32.61 -12.67 -3.14
C LEU A 166 -33.10 -11.82 -1.96
N GLU A 167 -34.07 -12.33 -1.21
CA GLU A 167 -34.74 -11.61 -0.10
C GLU A 167 -33.83 -11.26 1.08
N ASP A 168 -32.62 -11.82 1.19
CA ASP A 168 -31.69 -11.63 2.32
C ASP A 168 -30.29 -11.21 1.87
N ALA A 169 -30.18 -10.17 1.04
CA ALA A 169 -28.86 -9.63 0.71
C ALA A 169 -28.35 -8.74 1.85
N VAL A 170 -27.33 -9.22 2.52
CA VAL A 170 -26.57 -8.44 3.49
C VAL A 170 -25.41 -7.76 2.75
N ILE A 171 -25.46 -6.43 2.67
CA ILE A 171 -24.33 -5.63 2.17
C ILE A 171 -23.55 -5.14 3.39
N GLY A 172 -22.30 -5.52 3.48
CA GLY A 172 -21.37 -4.90 4.43
C GLY A 172 -21.05 -3.48 3.94
N LEU A 173 -21.38 -2.48 4.73
CA LEU A 173 -20.90 -1.12 4.55
C LEU A 173 -19.72 -0.94 5.50
N ASP A 174 -18.52 -0.78 4.94
CA ASP A 174 -17.31 -0.46 5.67
C ASP A 174 -17.15 1.05 5.88
#